data_e06656f9e46e3a700d9d31c9d1eaddf6
#
_entry.id   e06656f9e46e3a700d9d31c9d1eaddf6
#
_cell.length_a   1.000
_cell.length_b   1.000
_cell.length_c   1.000
_cell.angle_alpha   90.00
_cell.angle_beta   90.00
_cell.angle_gamma   90.00
#
_symmetry.space_group_name_H-M   'P 1'
#
loop_
_entity.id
_entity.type
_entity.pdbx_description
1 polymer ?
#
loop_
_entity_poly.entity_id
_entity_poly.type
_entity_poly.pdbx_seq_one_letter_code
_entity_poly.pdbx_strand_id
1 'polypeptide(L)' 'MLVEEQYGTIRVKLNDLIQQTVISKNKLSHRAEMQRTQINNYCNNTVSRLDIHVLAKLCTVLNCEIGDLLEFVPPQRE' A
#
# COMPACT_ATOMS: atom_id res chain seq x y z
N MET A 1 21.35 29.63 6.98
CA MET A 1 20.77 28.84 5.93
C MET A 1 19.79 27.84 6.49
N LEU A 2 18.66 27.74 5.83
CA LEU A 2 17.68 26.77 6.26
C LEU A 2 18.03 25.40 5.73
N VAL A 3 18.01 24.45 6.61
CA VAL A 3 18.09 23.06 6.20
C VAL A 3 16.68 22.62 5.89
N GLU A 4 16.50 22.10 4.71
CA GLU A 4 15.21 21.53 4.36
C GLU A 4 14.87 20.42 5.31
N GLU A 5 13.68 20.48 5.83
CA GLU A 5 13.22 19.35 6.63
C GLU A 5 12.99 18.16 5.72
N GLN A 6 13.49 17.07 6.19
CA GLN A 6 13.23 15.82 5.50
C GLN A 6 12.09 15.12 6.22
N TYR A 7 11.14 14.70 5.43
CA TYR A 7 10.00 13.97 5.96
C TYR A 7 10.16 12.50 5.65
N GLY A 8 9.55 11.70 6.47
CA GLY A 8 9.42 10.30 6.17
C GLY A 8 8.43 10.08 5.04
N THR A 9 8.18 8.82 4.76
CA THR A 9 7.25 8.42 3.71
C THR A 9 6.31 7.36 4.24
N ILE A 10 5.21 7.21 3.53
CA ILE A 10 4.29 6.10 3.77
C ILE A 10 4.52 5.07 2.68
N ARG A 11 4.77 3.85 3.08
CA ARG A 11 4.99 2.76 2.15
C ARG A 11 3.80 1.81 2.21
N VAL A 12 3.30 1.44 1.04
CA VAL A 12 2.22 0.45 0.94
C VAL A 12 2.87 -0.92 0.80
N LYS A 13 2.50 -1.84 1.69
CA LYS A 13 3.08 -3.18 1.73
C LYS A 13 2.20 -4.20 1.02
N LEU A 14 1.45 -3.75 0.01
CA LEU A 14 0.53 -4.63 -0.67
C LEU A 14 1.23 -5.79 -1.36
N ASN A 15 2.37 -5.52 -1.98
CA ASN A 15 3.09 -6.57 -2.68
C ASN A 15 3.52 -7.68 -1.71
N ASP A 16 3.98 -7.30 -0.54
CA ASP A 16 4.38 -8.27 0.48
C ASP A 16 3.19 -9.10 0.93
N LEU A 17 2.04 -8.45 1.13
CA LEU A 17 0.84 -9.15 1.57
C LEU A 17 0.33 -10.12 0.51
N ILE A 18 0.39 -9.72 -0.76
CA ILE A 18 -0.01 -10.61 -1.84
C ILE A 18 0.85 -11.87 -1.83
N GLN A 19 2.15 -11.70 -1.66
CA GLN A 19 3.05 -12.84 -1.62
C GLN A 19 2.81 -13.73 -0.42
N GLN A 20 2.52 -13.13 0.73
CA GLN A 20 2.26 -13.89 1.96
C GLN A 20 0.96 -14.66 1.90
N THR A 21 -0.06 -14.07 1.30
CA THR A 21 -1.39 -14.70 1.24
C THR A 21 -1.56 -15.58 0.02
N VAL A 22 -0.59 -15.58 -0.88
CA VAL A 22 -0.61 -16.41 -2.09
C VAL A 22 -1.86 -16.15 -2.95
N ILE A 23 -2.34 -14.92 -2.92
CA ILE A 23 -3.47 -14.52 -3.78
C ILE A 23 -2.90 -13.93 -5.06
N SER A 24 -3.53 -14.22 -6.19
CA SER A 24 -3.10 -13.63 -7.45
C SER A 24 -3.64 -12.20 -7.55
N LYS A 25 -2.95 -11.37 -8.33
CA LYS A 25 -3.42 -10.01 -8.58
C LYS A 25 -4.78 -10.01 -9.28
N ASN A 26 -5.02 -11.00 -10.14
CA ASN A 26 -6.32 -11.12 -10.80
C ASN A 26 -7.43 -11.37 -9.78
N LYS A 27 -7.20 -12.30 -8.86
CA LYS A 27 -8.19 -12.61 -7.86
C LYS A 27 -8.44 -11.44 -6.95
N LEU A 28 -7.37 -10.75 -6.57
CA LEU A 28 -7.49 -9.55 -5.75
C LEU A 28 -8.28 -8.47 -6.48
N SER A 29 -7.98 -8.29 -7.77
CA SER A 29 -8.70 -7.33 -8.60
C SER A 29 -10.20 -7.57 -8.58
N HIS A 30 -10.61 -8.82 -8.74
CA HIS A 30 -12.03 -9.16 -8.72
C HIS A 30 -12.64 -8.94 -7.33
N ARG A 31 -11.98 -9.40 -6.30
CA ARG A 31 -12.55 -9.33 -4.95
C ARG A 31 -12.60 -7.93 -4.40
N ALA A 32 -11.58 -7.13 -4.70
CA ALA A 32 -11.52 -5.76 -4.21
C ALA A 32 -12.17 -4.78 -5.18
N GLU A 33 -12.66 -5.27 -6.32
CA GLU A 33 -13.27 -4.42 -7.34
C GLU A 33 -12.34 -3.29 -7.75
N MET A 34 -11.10 -3.65 -8.02
CA MET A 34 -10.05 -2.70 -8.41
C MET A 34 -9.53 -3.08 -9.79
N GLN A 35 -9.09 -2.07 -10.53
CA GLN A 35 -8.42 -2.33 -11.80
C GLN A 35 -7.00 -2.83 -11.54
N ARG A 36 -6.51 -3.64 -12.45
CA ARG A 36 -5.18 -4.22 -12.34
C ARG A 36 -4.11 -3.15 -12.26
N THR A 37 -4.28 -2.08 -13.03
CA THR A 37 -3.35 -0.95 -13.01
C THR A 37 -3.29 -0.32 -11.63
N GLN A 38 -4.44 -0.19 -10.98
CA GLN A 38 -4.52 0.39 -9.65
C GLN A 38 -3.76 -0.48 -8.64
N ILE A 39 -3.96 -1.80 -8.72
CA ILE A 39 -3.25 -2.73 -7.86
C ILE A 39 -1.74 -2.61 -8.07
N ASN A 40 -1.31 -2.55 -9.33
CA ASN A 40 0.11 -2.42 -9.64
C ASN A 40 0.69 -1.14 -9.07
N ASN A 41 -0.05 -0.04 -9.14
CA ASN A 41 0.43 1.23 -8.60
C ASN A 41 0.60 1.17 -7.09
N TYR A 42 -0.32 0.49 -6.41
CA TYR A 42 -0.19 0.29 -4.97
C TYR A 42 1.00 -0.61 -4.65
N CYS A 43 1.18 -1.68 -5.40
CA CYS A 43 2.30 -2.59 -5.19
C CYS A 43 3.65 -1.92 -5.43
N ASN A 44 3.70 -1.03 -6.42
CA ASN A 44 4.95 -0.36 -6.79
C ASN A 44 5.18 0.93 -6.01
N ASN A 45 4.25 1.30 -5.16
CA ASN A 45 4.34 2.53 -4.37
C ASN A 45 4.43 3.77 -5.25
N THR A 46 3.67 3.78 -6.34
CA THR A 46 3.63 4.93 -7.24
C THR A 46 2.40 5.78 -7.03
N VAL A 47 1.59 5.47 -6.00
CA VAL A 47 0.44 6.30 -5.64
C VAL A 47 0.89 7.44 -4.75
N SER A 48 0.33 8.62 -4.96
CA SER A 48 0.61 9.77 -4.11
C SER A 48 -0.53 10.07 -3.17
N ARG A 49 -1.69 9.48 -3.39
CA ARG A 49 -2.86 9.67 -2.54
C ARG A 49 -3.50 8.32 -2.30
N LEU A 50 -3.99 8.14 -1.10
CA LEU A 50 -4.64 6.89 -0.72
C LEU A 50 -6.13 7.14 -0.55
N ASP A 51 -6.92 6.23 -1.09
CA ASP A 51 -8.37 6.26 -0.98
C ASP A 51 -8.74 5.32 0.16
N ILE A 52 -9.43 5.86 1.17
CA ILE A 52 -9.75 5.04 2.35
C ILE A 52 -10.70 3.89 2.01
N HIS A 53 -11.55 4.06 1.01
CA HIS A 53 -12.43 2.97 0.60
C HIS A 53 -11.63 1.84 -0.04
N VAL A 54 -10.62 2.18 -0.83
CA VAL A 54 -9.74 1.18 -1.42
C VAL A 54 -8.96 0.46 -0.34
N LEU A 55 -8.45 1.20 0.64
CA LEU A 55 -7.72 0.60 1.74
C LEU A 55 -8.61 -0.36 2.52
N ALA A 56 -9.87 0.03 2.76
CA ALA A 56 -10.81 -0.83 3.46
C ALA A 56 -11.09 -2.11 2.69
N LYS A 57 -11.23 -2.01 1.36
CA LYS A 57 -11.44 -3.19 0.52
C LYS A 57 -10.24 -4.13 0.59
N LEU A 58 -9.04 -3.58 0.51
CA LEU A 58 -7.83 -4.39 0.57
C LEU A 58 -7.71 -5.10 1.91
N CYS A 59 -7.95 -4.39 3.00
CA CYS A 59 -7.89 -4.99 4.31
C CYS A 59 -8.93 -6.09 4.47
N THR A 60 -10.12 -5.89 3.92
CA THR A 60 -11.18 -6.87 3.99
C THR A 60 -10.83 -8.13 3.21
N VAL A 61 -10.38 -7.95 1.97
CA VAL A 61 -10.09 -9.09 1.10
C VAL A 61 -8.89 -9.86 1.60
N LEU A 62 -7.88 -9.15 2.07
CA LEU A 62 -6.64 -9.78 2.55
C LEU A 62 -6.72 -10.18 4.02
N ASN A 63 -7.81 -9.83 4.67
CA ASN A 63 -8.04 -10.15 6.09
C ASN A 63 -6.86 -9.67 6.93
N CYS A 64 -6.53 -8.41 6.79
CA CYS A 64 -5.41 -7.81 7.49
C CYS A 64 -5.83 -6.49 8.12
N GLU A 65 -4.99 -5.96 8.99
CA GLU A 65 -5.21 -4.66 9.59
C GLU A 65 -4.49 -3.60 8.80
N ILE A 66 -4.87 -2.35 9.03
CA ILE A 66 -4.26 -1.25 8.28
C ILE A 66 -2.75 -1.18 8.53
N GLY A 67 -2.30 -1.53 9.73
CA GLY A 67 -0.88 -1.54 10.05
C GLY A 67 -0.10 -2.62 9.31
N ASP A 68 -0.79 -3.65 8.82
CA ASP A 68 -0.15 -4.66 7.97
C ASP A 68 0.01 -4.16 6.54
N LEU A 69 -0.82 -3.22 6.13
CA LEU A 69 -0.86 -2.72 4.77
C LEU A 69 -0.01 -1.47 4.58
N LEU A 70 0.08 -0.62 5.59
CA LEU A 70 0.79 0.65 5.50
C LEU A 70 1.90 0.69 6.52
N GLU A 71 2.98 1.35 6.14
CA GLU A 71 4.14 1.50 7.00
C GLU A 71 4.66 2.92 6.92
N PHE A 72 4.97 3.51 8.07
CA PHE A 72 5.66 4.79 8.08
C PHE A 72 7.15 4.53 8.08
N VAL A 73 7.83 5.10 7.10
CA VAL A 73 9.28 5.03 7.00
C VAL A 73 9.83 6.39 7.42
N PRO A 74 10.50 6.47 8.57
CA PRO A 74 10.97 7.75 9.05
C PRO A 74 12.08 8.29 8.16
N PRO A 75 12.31 9.61 8.20
CA PRO A 75 13.40 10.18 7.41
C PRO A 75 14.74 9.75 7.96
N GLN A 76 15.70 9.66 7.06
CA GLN A 76 17.07 9.36 7.49
C GLN A 76 17.67 10.61 8.08
N ARG A 77 18.27 10.45 9.24
CA ARG A 77 18.96 11.54 9.93
C ARG A 77 20.32 11.05 10.35
N GLU A 78 21.23 11.98 10.28
CA GLU A 78 22.57 11.70 10.79
C GLU A 78 22.72 12.20 12.20
#